data_ce95c00f7641c95af128a684a33ac0c4
#
_entry.id   ce95c00f7641c95af128a684a33ac0c4
#
_cell.length_a   1.000
_cell.length_b   1.000
_cell.length_c   1.000
_cell.angle_alpha   90.00
_cell.angle_beta   90.00
_cell.angle_gamma   90.00
#
_symmetry.space_group_name_H-M   'P 1'
#
loop_
_entity.id
_entity.type
_entity.pdbx_description
1 polymer ?
#
loop_
_entity_poly.entity_id
_entity_poly.type
_entity_poly.pdbx_seq_one_letter_code
_entity_poly.pdbx_strand_id
1 'polypeptide(L)' 'MRVFERPTPSDIRWEDIVAMLRACGVEVVERSGSRVGLMKDGERIVIHRSHPRPVIGRSTVRDIAAFLRAAGVLP' A
#
# COMPACT_ATOMS: atom_id res chain seq x y z
N MET A 1 10.83 -3.82 5.50
CA MET A 1 10.03 -3.34 4.34
C MET A 1 10.12 -1.84 4.25
N ARG A 2 10.20 -1.33 3.05
CA ARG A 2 10.41 0.10 2.84
C ARG A 2 9.25 0.96 3.33
N VAL A 3 8.02 0.45 3.32
CA VAL A 3 6.86 1.24 3.78
C VAL A 3 6.96 1.64 5.25
N PHE A 4 7.76 0.93 6.04
CA PHE A 4 7.96 1.24 7.46
C PHE A 4 9.18 2.13 7.73
N GLU A 5 9.93 2.49 6.70
CA GLU A 5 11.12 3.34 6.87
C GLU A 5 10.76 4.73 7.34
N ARG A 6 11.67 5.32 8.08
CA ARG A 6 11.57 6.71 8.52
C ARG A 6 12.83 7.46 8.13
N PRO A 7 12.71 8.63 7.51
CA PRO A 7 11.43 9.25 7.09
C PRO A 7 10.69 8.42 6.04
N THR A 8 9.39 8.65 5.92
CA THR A 8 8.54 7.91 4.97
C THR A 8 9.09 8.07 3.55
N PRO A 9 9.31 6.96 2.82
CA PRO A 9 9.83 7.06 1.46
C PRO A 9 8.85 7.72 0.50
N SER A 10 9.40 8.38 -0.53
CA SER A 10 8.61 9.02 -1.58
C SER A 10 8.98 8.50 -2.97
N ASP A 11 9.73 7.41 -3.03
CA ASP A 11 10.27 6.86 -4.27
C ASP A 11 9.89 5.39 -4.51
N ILE A 12 8.90 4.87 -3.79
CA ILE A 12 8.45 3.49 -3.99
C ILE A 12 7.55 3.44 -5.22
N ARG A 13 7.89 2.58 -6.16
CA ARG A 13 7.11 2.42 -7.36
C ARG A 13 5.85 1.63 -7.08
N TRP A 14 4.77 1.96 -7.81
CA TRP A 14 3.49 1.29 -7.64
C TRP A 14 3.60 -0.23 -7.78
N GLU A 15 4.29 -0.68 -8.81
CA GLU A 15 4.43 -2.12 -9.07
C GLU A 15 5.16 -2.84 -7.94
N ASP A 16 6.13 -2.18 -7.31
CA ASP A 16 6.87 -2.76 -6.18
C ASP A 16 6.02 -2.87 -4.95
N ILE A 17 5.17 -1.86 -4.69
CA ILE A 17 4.27 -1.90 -3.54
C ILE A 17 3.23 -3.01 -3.71
N VAL A 18 2.70 -3.20 -4.92
CA VAL A 18 1.73 -4.27 -5.18
C VAL A 18 2.37 -5.64 -4.98
N ALA A 19 3.59 -5.84 -5.49
CA ALA A 19 4.30 -7.09 -5.31
C ALA A 19 4.54 -7.39 -3.83
N MET A 20 4.94 -6.39 -3.06
CA MET A 20 5.15 -6.53 -1.62
C MET A 20 3.86 -6.87 -0.89
N LEU A 21 2.77 -6.17 -1.21
CA LEU A 21 1.47 -6.42 -0.58
C LEU A 21 1.01 -7.85 -0.83
N ARG A 22 1.11 -8.32 -2.06
CA ARG A 22 0.73 -9.69 -2.40
C ARG A 22 1.61 -10.71 -1.68
N ALA A 23 2.90 -10.43 -1.57
CA ALA A 23 3.82 -11.29 -0.82
C ALA A 23 3.47 -11.36 0.67
N CYS A 24 2.84 -10.32 1.20
CA CYS A 24 2.37 -10.29 2.59
C CYS A 24 0.99 -10.94 2.77
N GLY A 25 0.41 -11.47 1.70
CA GLY A 25 -0.91 -12.08 1.77
C GLY A 25 -2.07 -11.10 1.70
N VAL A 26 -1.81 -9.87 1.25
CA VAL A 26 -2.86 -8.86 1.06
C VAL A 26 -3.56 -9.10 -0.26
N GLU A 27 -4.88 -9.08 -0.24
CA GLU A 27 -5.68 -9.08 -1.48
C GLU A 27 -5.70 -7.66 -2.03
N VAL A 28 -5.30 -7.51 -3.29
CA VAL A 28 -5.24 -6.22 -3.98
C VAL A 28 -6.28 -6.24 -5.09
N VAL A 29 -7.28 -5.36 -4.99
CA VAL A 29 -8.40 -5.32 -5.94
C VAL A 29 -8.47 -3.93 -6.56
N GLU A 30 -8.27 -3.83 -7.86
CA GLU A 30 -8.40 -2.57 -8.56
C GLU A 30 -9.88 -2.25 -8.76
N ARG A 31 -10.22 -0.99 -8.51
CA ARG A 31 -11.60 -0.50 -8.64
C ARG A 31 -11.61 0.66 -9.65
N SER A 32 -12.82 1.09 -10.02
CA SER A 32 -12.98 2.21 -10.94
C SER A 32 -12.41 3.50 -10.33
N GLY A 33 -12.02 4.44 -11.19
CA GLY A 33 -11.51 5.75 -10.74
C GLY A 33 -10.15 5.68 -10.08
N SER A 34 -9.30 4.75 -10.47
CA SER A 34 -7.95 4.59 -9.93
C SER A 34 -7.92 4.26 -8.44
N ARG A 35 -9.01 3.74 -7.90
CA ARG A 35 -9.07 3.28 -6.51
C ARG A 35 -8.63 1.83 -6.43
N VAL A 36 -7.94 1.50 -5.35
CA VAL A 36 -7.44 0.15 -5.12
C VAL A 36 -7.81 -0.27 -3.71
N GLY A 37 -8.52 -1.39 -3.60
CA GLY A 37 -8.88 -1.98 -2.32
C GLY A 37 -7.81 -2.93 -1.83
N LEU A 38 -7.48 -2.85 -0.55
CA LEU A 38 -6.55 -3.76 0.11
C LEU A 38 -7.28 -4.45 1.25
N MET A 39 -7.15 -5.77 1.34
CA MET A 39 -7.81 -6.55 2.40
C MET A 39 -6.88 -7.61 2.94
N LYS A 40 -6.86 -7.76 4.25
CA LYS A 40 -6.12 -8.82 4.94
C LYS A 40 -6.67 -9.00 6.36
N ASP A 41 -7.01 -10.23 6.72
CA ASP A 41 -7.40 -10.61 8.09
C ASP A 41 -8.46 -9.69 8.69
N GLY A 42 -9.49 -9.36 7.91
CA GLY A 42 -10.58 -8.50 8.35
C GLY A 42 -10.32 -7.02 8.25
N GLU A 43 -9.09 -6.61 8.01
CA GLU A 43 -8.73 -5.21 7.78
C GLU A 43 -8.89 -4.86 6.31
N ARG A 44 -9.37 -3.65 6.05
CA ARG A 44 -9.52 -3.18 4.66
C ARG A 44 -9.31 -1.68 4.60
N ILE A 45 -8.70 -1.25 3.50
CA ILE A 45 -8.64 0.18 3.16
C ILE A 45 -8.78 0.33 1.64
N VAL A 46 -9.10 1.54 1.21
CA VAL A 46 -9.08 1.92 -0.20
C VAL A 46 -8.05 3.02 -0.35
N ILE A 47 -7.10 2.80 -1.24
CA ILE A 47 -6.08 3.79 -1.57
C ILE A 47 -6.29 4.29 -2.98
N HIS A 48 -5.68 5.41 -3.31
CA HIS A 48 -5.80 6.04 -4.63
C HIS A 48 -4.47 5.94 -5.36
N ARG A 49 -4.50 5.33 -6.54
CA ARG A 49 -3.33 5.26 -7.41
C ARG A 49 -3.24 6.52 -8.24
N SER A 50 -2.21 7.33 -8.04
CA SER A 50 -2.00 8.55 -8.80
C SER A 50 -1.50 8.25 -10.21
N HIS A 51 -2.12 8.86 -11.20
CA HIS A 51 -1.67 8.82 -12.58
C HIS A 51 -1.28 10.23 -13.02
N PRO A 52 -0.26 10.36 -13.83
CA PRO A 52 0.60 9.34 -14.47
C PRO A 52 1.84 8.97 -13.65
N ARG A 53 1.87 9.28 -12.36
CA ARG A 53 3.06 9.09 -11.52
C ARG A 53 3.34 7.61 -11.30
N PRO A 54 4.58 7.14 -11.55
CA PRO A 54 4.94 5.74 -11.32
C PRO A 54 5.18 5.41 -9.85
N VAL A 55 5.32 6.41 -8.99
CA VAL A 55 5.59 6.23 -7.56
C VAL A 55 4.39 6.66 -6.73
N ILE A 56 4.28 6.10 -5.52
CA ILE A 56 3.20 6.45 -4.60
C ILE A 56 3.63 7.58 -3.67
N GLY A 57 2.66 8.42 -3.29
CA GLY A 57 2.92 9.53 -2.38
C GLY A 57 3.13 9.06 -0.94
N ARG A 58 3.78 9.92 -0.14
CA ARG A 58 4.08 9.61 1.26
C ARG A 58 2.84 9.31 2.09
N SER A 59 1.76 10.06 1.89
CA SER A 59 0.53 9.82 2.65
C SER A 59 -0.02 8.42 2.39
N THR A 60 0.01 7.97 1.13
CA THR A 60 -0.42 6.62 0.77
C THR A 60 0.51 5.57 1.37
N VAL A 61 1.81 5.81 1.38
CA VAL A 61 2.77 4.91 2.03
C VAL A 61 2.44 4.77 3.51
N ARG A 62 2.15 5.89 4.18
CA ARG A 62 1.79 5.87 5.60
C ARG A 62 0.49 5.10 5.85
N ASP A 63 -0.49 5.28 4.96
CA ASP A 63 -1.77 4.57 5.08
C ASP A 63 -1.57 3.06 4.92
N ILE A 64 -0.74 2.66 3.97
CA ILE A 64 -0.41 1.25 3.77
C ILE A 64 0.32 0.68 4.98
N ALA A 65 1.28 1.42 5.54
CA ALA A 65 2.00 0.97 6.73
C ALA A 65 1.05 0.77 7.91
N ALA A 66 0.11 1.71 8.13
CA ALA A 66 -0.87 1.59 9.20
C ALA A 66 -1.80 0.39 8.98
N PHE A 67 -2.24 0.18 7.74
CA PHE A 67 -3.04 -0.98 7.37
C PHE A 67 -2.31 -2.29 7.66
N LEU A 68 -1.05 -2.39 7.27
CA LEU A 68 -0.26 -3.59 7.48
C LEU A 68 -0.07 -3.89 8.97
N ARG A 69 0.20 -2.86 9.78
CA ARG A 69 0.30 -3.03 11.23
C ARG A 69 -1.01 -3.54 11.83
N ALA A 70 -2.13 -2.97 11.42
CA ALA A 70 -3.44 -3.41 11.89
C ALA A 70 -3.73 -4.85 11.47
N ALA A 71 -3.23 -5.27 10.32
CA ALA A 71 -3.40 -6.63 9.82
C ALA A 71 -2.36 -7.62 10.36
N GLY A 72 -1.51 -7.19 11.29
CA GLY A 72 -0.54 -8.05 11.95
C GLY A 72 0.81 -8.17 11.25
N VAL A 73 1.05 -7.39 10.22
CA VAL A 73 2.35 -7.37 9.53
C VAL A 73 3.24 -6.35 10.22
N LEU A 74 4.26 -6.83 10.92
CA LEU A 74 5.17 -5.96 11.68
C LEU A 74 6.40 -5.61 10.86
N PRO A 75 7.02 -4.45 11.14
CA PRO A 75 8.26 -4.06 10.46
C PRO A 75 9.40 -5.01 10.77
#